data_9805776e4aab4be1b8e691a7524ad9da
#
_entry.id   9805776e4aab4be1b8e691a7524ad9da
#
_cell.length_a   1.000
_cell.length_b   1.000
_cell.length_c   1.000
_cell.angle_alpha   90.00
_cell.angle_beta   90.00
_cell.angle_gamma   90.00
#
_symmetry.space_group_name_H-M   'P 1'
#
loop_
_entity.id
_entity.type
_entity.pdbx_description
1 polymer ?
#
loop_
_entity_poly.entity_id
_entity_poly.type
_entity_poly.pdbx_seq_one_letter_code
_entity_poly.pdbx_strand_id
1 'polypeptide(L)'
;MRGSHAIFDFYQAEQAKLEHTDRLKASLEKVFKEATFVIEKDMYHQFEPHGVTASLISKNCQLSIHTWPEHHSFTVDFYSSLDKLEMLKFCEIIKAEFSAQEYDMRIIRSESELGLAATHKKDVELYADENGTVS
;
A
#
# COMPACT_ATOMS: atom_id res chain seq x y z
N MET A 1 -11.95 -12.87 4.28
CA MET A 1 -11.53 -11.61 4.92
C MET A 1 -12.50 -10.52 4.57
N ARG A 2 -13.07 -9.88 5.57
CA ARG A 2 -13.86 -8.70 5.33
C ARG A 2 -12.89 -7.55 5.41
N GLY A 3 -12.89 -6.70 4.45
CA GLY A 3 -11.86 -5.70 4.45
C GLY A 3 -12.20 -4.47 3.64
N SER A 4 -11.23 -3.60 3.59
CA SER A 4 -11.29 -2.35 2.85
C SER A 4 -10.21 -2.36 1.79
N HIS A 5 -10.51 -1.72 0.69
CA HIS A 5 -9.56 -1.56 -0.40
C HIS A 5 -9.09 -0.11 -0.42
N ALA A 6 -7.80 0.08 -0.41
CA ALA A 6 -7.22 1.41 -0.37
C ALA A 6 -6.04 1.51 -1.33
N ILE A 7 -5.70 2.73 -1.70
CA ILE A 7 -4.53 3.01 -2.52
C ILE A 7 -3.69 4.02 -1.78
N PHE A 8 -2.40 3.74 -1.66
CA PHE A 8 -1.44 4.65 -1.05
C PHE A 8 -0.44 5.08 -2.12
N ASP A 9 -0.26 6.38 -2.29
CA ASP A 9 0.77 6.91 -3.19
C ASP A 9 1.84 7.59 -2.36
N PHE A 10 3.10 7.18 -2.55
CA PHE A 10 4.22 7.72 -1.79
C PHE A 10 5.14 8.52 -2.70
N TYR A 11 5.63 9.64 -2.21
CA TYR A 11 6.39 10.60 -3.00
C TYR A 11 7.72 10.93 -2.34
N GLN A 12 8.69 11.25 -3.19
CA GLN A 12 10.03 11.65 -2.75
C GLN A 12 10.65 10.59 -1.84
N ALA A 13 10.58 9.37 -2.29
CA ALA A 13 11.17 8.22 -1.59
C ALA A 13 12.60 8.01 -2.05
N GLU A 14 13.32 7.16 -1.33
CA GLU A 14 14.70 6.85 -1.64
C GLU A 14 14.76 5.97 -2.89
N GLN A 15 15.29 6.50 -3.98
CA GLN A 15 15.29 5.83 -5.27
C GLN A 15 15.92 4.45 -5.25
N ALA A 16 17.03 4.31 -4.53
CA ALA A 16 17.77 3.06 -4.50
C ALA A 16 16.95 1.88 -3.97
N LYS A 17 15.93 2.13 -3.16
CA LYS A 17 15.10 1.07 -2.62
C LYS A 17 13.99 0.65 -3.58
N LEU A 18 13.81 1.38 -4.67
CA LEU A 18 12.72 1.15 -5.62
C LEU A 18 13.19 0.51 -6.92
N GLU A 19 14.49 0.48 -7.17
CA GLU A 19 15.00 0.12 -8.48
C GLU A 19 15.02 -1.36 -8.78
N HIS A 20 15.41 -2.17 -7.81
CA HIS A 20 15.63 -3.59 -8.02
C HIS A 20 14.96 -4.44 -6.95
N THR A 21 14.61 -5.66 -7.34
CA THR A 21 13.84 -6.55 -6.48
C THR A 21 14.51 -6.86 -5.15
N ASP A 22 15.82 -7.02 -5.10
CA ASP A 22 16.50 -7.39 -3.86
C ASP A 22 16.37 -6.31 -2.79
N ARG A 23 16.56 -5.04 -3.16
CA ARG A 23 16.44 -3.94 -2.21
C ARG A 23 15.00 -3.72 -1.80
N LEU A 24 14.08 -3.81 -2.77
CA LEU A 24 12.67 -3.64 -2.47
C LEU A 24 12.17 -4.74 -1.55
N LYS A 25 12.57 -5.98 -1.80
CA LYS A 25 12.17 -7.11 -0.97
C LYS A 25 12.65 -6.93 0.46
N ALA A 26 13.91 -6.53 0.63
CA ALA A 26 14.47 -6.30 1.97
C ALA A 26 13.66 -5.24 2.71
N SER A 27 13.29 -4.15 2.03
CA SER A 27 12.50 -3.08 2.65
C SER A 27 11.09 -3.54 3.00
N LEU A 28 10.45 -4.28 2.11
CA LEU A 28 9.09 -4.76 2.38
C LEU A 28 9.08 -5.79 3.51
N GLU A 29 10.11 -6.61 3.62
CA GLU A 29 10.22 -7.55 4.73
C GLU A 29 10.35 -6.81 6.06
N LYS A 30 11.08 -5.70 6.09
CA LYS A 30 11.18 -4.88 7.30
C LYS A 30 9.85 -4.24 7.65
N VAL A 31 9.14 -3.73 6.64
CA VAL A 31 7.83 -3.11 6.85
C VAL A 31 6.85 -4.12 7.45
N PHE A 32 6.78 -5.31 6.87
CA PHE A 32 5.85 -6.34 7.36
C PHE A 32 6.23 -6.80 8.76
N LYS A 33 7.53 -6.93 9.03
CA LYS A 33 7.99 -7.33 10.35
C LYS A 33 7.61 -6.28 11.40
N GLU A 34 7.81 -5.01 11.09
CA GLU A 34 7.46 -3.94 12.02
C GLU A 34 5.97 -3.87 12.25
N ALA A 35 5.17 -4.13 11.22
CA ALA A 35 3.72 -4.17 11.34
C ALA A 35 3.23 -5.46 12.00
N THR A 36 4.12 -6.39 12.28
CA THR A 36 3.83 -7.72 12.83
C THR A 36 2.96 -8.56 11.89
N PHE A 37 3.13 -8.37 10.60
CA PHE A 37 2.45 -9.19 9.59
C PHE A 37 3.42 -10.25 9.08
N VAL A 38 2.92 -11.47 8.94
CA VAL A 38 3.73 -12.57 8.41
C VAL A 38 3.46 -12.67 6.91
N ILE A 39 4.52 -12.63 6.12
CA ILE A 39 4.40 -12.80 4.67
C ILE A 39 4.24 -14.28 4.40
N GLU A 40 3.09 -14.67 3.85
CA GLU A 40 2.85 -16.06 3.52
C GLU A 40 3.25 -16.39 2.09
N LYS A 41 3.10 -15.44 1.19
CA LYS A 41 3.53 -15.58 -0.19
C LYS A 41 3.93 -14.24 -0.74
N ASP A 42 4.92 -14.25 -1.63
CA ASP A 42 5.31 -13.02 -2.30
C ASP A 42 5.76 -13.32 -3.72
N MET A 43 5.70 -12.32 -4.57
CA MET A 43 6.10 -12.45 -5.96
C MET A 43 6.61 -11.10 -6.43
N TYR A 44 7.73 -11.10 -7.17
CA TYR A 44 8.38 -9.88 -7.61
C TYR A 44 8.68 -9.96 -9.10
N HIS A 45 8.40 -8.89 -9.80
CA HIS A 45 8.74 -8.79 -11.21
C HIS A 45 9.65 -7.58 -11.41
N GLN A 46 10.84 -7.81 -11.95
CA GLN A 46 11.81 -6.76 -12.23
C GLN A 46 11.61 -6.24 -13.64
N PHE A 47 11.43 -4.93 -13.78
CA PHE A 47 11.40 -4.30 -15.09
C PHE A 47 12.80 -3.81 -15.45
N GLU A 48 13.10 -3.76 -16.74
CA GLU A 48 14.35 -3.27 -17.25
C GLU A 48 14.18 -1.85 -17.78
N PRO A 49 15.08 -0.93 -17.48
CA PRO A 49 16.31 -1.11 -16.73
C PRO A 49 16.13 -1.07 -15.22
N HIS A 50 15.01 -0.59 -14.71
CA HIS A 50 14.71 -0.59 -13.29
C HIS A 50 13.21 -0.43 -13.06
N GLY A 51 12.80 -0.66 -11.85
CA GLY A 51 11.39 -0.63 -11.48
C GLY A 51 10.89 -2.02 -11.17
N VAL A 52 9.97 -2.14 -10.25
CA VAL A 52 9.47 -3.42 -9.76
C VAL A 52 7.97 -3.36 -9.54
N THR A 53 7.30 -4.48 -9.84
CA THR A 53 5.94 -4.72 -9.37
C THR A 53 6.02 -5.95 -8.48
N ALA A 54 5.39 -5.90 -7.33
CA ALA A 54 5.39 -7.02 -6.40
C ALA A 54 4.04 -7.21 -5.75
N SER A 55 3.77 -8.42 -5.31
CA SER A 55 2.56 -8.76 -4.56
C SER A 55 2.94 -9.57 -3.35
N LEU A 56 2.37 -9.22 -2.19
CA LEU A 56 2.62 -9.92 -0.95
C LEU A 56 1.29 -10.27 -0.30
N ILE A 57 1.19 -11.46 0.24
CA ILE A 57 -0.02 -11.94 0.89
C ILE A 57 0.29 -12.30 2.34
N SER A 58 -0.52 -11.79 3.24
CA SER A 58 -0.47 -12.16 4.64
C SER A 58 -1.91 -12.45 5.09
N LYS A 59 -2.09 -12.91 6.32
CA LYS A 59 -3.44 -13.15 6.84
C LYS A 59 -4.24 -11.87 6.92
N ASN A 60 -3.57 -10.77 7.16
CA ASN A 60 -4.23 -9.50 7.42
C ASN A 60 -4.41 -8.63 6.19
N CYS A 61 -3.65 -8.89 5.15
CA CYS A 61 -3.69 -8.01 4.00
C CYS A 61 -3.14 -8.66 2.74
N GLN A 62 -3.49 -8.06 1.63
CA GLN A 62 -2.86 -8.32 0.35
C GLN A 62 -2.36 -6.98 -0.16
N LEU A 63 -1.08 -6.92 -0.51
CA LEU A 63 -0.45 -5.68 -0.91
C LEU A 63 0.20 -5.88 -2.27
N SER A 64 -0.06 -4.98 -3.20
CA SER A 64 0.68 -4.92 -4.45
C SER A 64 1.38 -3.58 -4.50
N ILE A 65 2.61 -3.56 -4.97
CA ILE A 65 3.38 -2.33 -5.05
C ILE A 65 3.93 -2.17 -6.45
N HIS A 66 3.88 -0.95 -6.95
CA HIS A 66 4.40 -0.59 -8.27
C HIS A 66 5.35 0.58 -8.08
N THR A 67 6.62 0.40 -8.46
CA THR A 67 7.61 1.45 -8.23
C THR A 67 7.97 2.18 -9.51
N TRP A 68 8.20 3.48 -9.38
CA TRP A 68 8.68 4.34 -10.46
C TRP A 68 9.93 5.06 -9.96
N PRO A 69 11.10 4.39 -9.99
CA PRO A 69 12.33 4.95 -9.41
C PRO A 69 12.73 6.29 -10.00
N GLU A 70 12.50 6.49 -11.29
CA GLU A 70 12.86 7.74 -11.95
C GLU A 70 12.05 8.92 -11.42
N HIS A 71 10.93 8.67 -10.80
CA HIS A 71 10.11 9.70 -10.19
C HIS A 71 10.16 9.66 -8.66
N HIS A 72 11.02 8.81 -8.09
CA HIS A 72 11.14 8.66 -6.64
C HIS A 72 9.80 8.36 -5.97
N SER A 73 8.93 7.63 -6.67
CA SER A 73 7.58 7.38 -6.17
C SER A 73 7.17 5.93 -6.33
N PHE A 74 6.17 5.53 -5.57
CA PHE A 74 5.57 4.21 -5.71
C PHE A 74 4.13 4.24 -5.23
N THR A 75 3.35 3.30 -5.75
CA THR A 75 1.95 3.16 -5.40
C THR A 75 1.74 1.79 -4.76
N VAL A 76 0.95 1.76 -3.70
CA VAL A 76 0.57 0.53 -3.02
C VAL A 76 -0.93 0.34 -3.17
N ASP A 77 -1.33 -0.82 -3.71
CA ASP A 77 -2.71 -1.22 -3.80
C ASP A 77 -2.92 -2.19 -2.65
N PHE A 78 -3.82 -1.87 -1.73
CA PHE A 78 -3.89 -2.53 -0.45
C PHE A 78 -5.30 -2.99 -0.11
N TYR A 79 -5.44 -4.29 0.17
CA TYR A 79 -6.71 -4.83 0.64
C TYR A 79 -6.46 -5.44 2.01
N SER A 80 -7.23 -5.04 3.02
CA SER A 80 -6.95 -5.47 4.38
C SER A 80 -8.19 -5.42 5.25
N SER A 81 -8.09 -6.06 6.42
CA SER A 81 -9.09 -5.95 7.46
C SER A 81 -8.79 -4.80 8.43
N LEU A 82 -7.80 -3.97 8.14
CA LEU A 82 -7.42 -2.87 8.99
C LEU A 82 -8.43 -1.74 8.92
N ASP A 83 -8.65 -1.04 10.02
CA ASP A 83 -9.44 0.17 10.00
C ASP A 83 -8.57 1.34 9.51
N LYS A 84 -9.17 2.52 9.38
CA LYS A 84 -8.46 3.67 8.84
C LYS A 84 -7.24 4.05 9.68
N LEU A 85 -7.37 4.02 11.00
CA LEU A 85 -6.26 4.40 11.87
C LEU A 85 -5.10 3.39 11.72
N GLU A 86 -5.43 2.11 11.66
CA GLU A 86 -4.41 1.08 11.46
C GLU A 86 -3.75 1.22 10.10
N MET A 87 -4.49 1.58 9.07
CA MET A 87 -3.92 1.82 7.75
C MET A 87 -2.98 3.01 7.76
N LEU A 88 -3.33 4.07 8.48
CA LEU A 88 -2.44 5.24 8.60
C LEU A 88 -1.14 4.87 9.33
N LYS A 89 -1.24 4.03 10.35
CA LYS A 89 -0.04 3.57 11.04
C LYS A 89 0.84 2.74 10.11
N PHE A 90 0.24 1.91 9.28
CA PHE A 90 0.97 1.12 8.32
C PHE A 90 1.66 2.01 7.30
N CYS A 91 0.98 3.05 6.83
CA CYS A 91 1.59 4.02 5.93
C CYS A 91 2.79 4.71 6.55
N GLU A 92 2.73 5.02 7.86
CA GLU A 92 3.87 5.65 8.52
C GLU A 92 5.08 4.70 8.58
N ILE A 93 4.83 3.42 8.75
CA ILE A 93 5.91 2.43 8.73
C ILE A 93 6.55 2.40 7.33
N ILE A 94 5.72 2.37 6.29
CA ILE A 94 6.22 2.39 4.91
C ILE A 94 6.99 3.67 4.64
N LYS A 95 6.43 4.81 5.04
CA LYS A 95 7.05 6.10 4.82
C LYS A 95 8.46 6.13 5.42
N ALA A 96 8.59 5.64 6.64
CA ALA A 96 9.89 5.64 7.32
C ALA A 96 10.89 4.72 6.62
N GLU A 97 10.48 3.52 6.25
CA GLU A 97 11.41 2.57 5.63
C GLU A 97 11.91 3.07 4.27
N PHE A 98 11.05 3.69 3.48
CA PHE A 98 11.42 4.16 2.15
C PHE A 98 11.89 5.62 2.14
N SER A 99 11.96 6.24 3.30
CA SER A 99 12.35 7.65 3.44
C SER A 99 11.50 8.56 2.55
N ALA A 100 10.23 8.24 2.41
CA ALA A 100 9.32 9.07 1.64
C ALA A 100 8.97 10.33 2.43
N GLN A 101 8.79 11.43 1.73
CA GLN A 101 8.48 12.68 2.43
C GLN A 101 7.00 12.88 2.65
N GLU A 102 6.18 12.32 1.77
CA GLU A 102 4.74 12.43 1.93
C GLU A 102 4.01 11.29 1.25
N TYR A 103 2.76 11.10 1.61
CA TYR A 103 1.91 10.12 0.96
C TYR A 103 0.46 10.57 0.99
N ASP A 104 -0.32 9.98 0.06
CA ASP A 104 -1.77 10.14 0.04
C ASP A 104 -2.37 8.77 0.30
N MET A 105 -3.46 8.72 1.03
CA MET A 105 -4.20 7.48 1.25
C MET A 105 -5.63 7.69 0.79
N ARG A 106 -6.11 6.81 -0.08
CA ARG A 106 -7.48 6.86 -0.57
C ARG A 106 -8.15 5.53 -0.28
N ILE A 107 -9.22 5.56 0.50
CA ILE A 107 -10.01 4.35 0.75
C ILE A 107 -11.03 4.26 -0.37
N ILE A 108 -10.89 3.21 -1.20
CA ILE A 108 -11.73 3.06 -2.36
C ILE A 108 -13.03 2.37 -2.01
N ARG A 109 -12.96 1.37 -1.13
CA ARG A 109 -14.12 0.57 -0.83
C ARG A 109 -13.96 -0.08 0.52
N SER A 110 -15.01 -0.06 1.33
CA SER A 110 -15.02 -0.71 2.61
C SER A 110 -16.19 -1.66 2.68
N GLU A 111 -15.91 -2.95 2.93
CA GLU A 111 -16.98 -3.93 3.00
C GLU A 111 -17.93 -3.67 4.17
N SER A 112 -17.41 -3.10 5.24
CA SER A 112 -18.27 -2.80 6.38
C SER A 112 -19.28 -1.70 6.03
N GLU A 113 -18.92 -0.81 5.10
CA GLU A 113 -19.82 0.21 4.68
C GLU A 113 -20.74 -0.28 3.57
N LEU A 114 -20.35 -1.35 2.88
CA LEU A 114 -21.17 -1.86 1.84
C LEU A 114 -22.30 -2.72 2.36
N GLY A 115 -22.24 -3.20 3.54
CA GLY A 115 -23.28 -4.00 4.13
C GLY A 115 -24.58 -4.02 3.36
N LEU A 116 -25.54 -3.30 3.84
CA LEU A 116 -26.84 -3.27 3.20
C LEU A 116 -26.79 -2.56 1.87
N ALA A 117 -25.81 -1.72 1.67
CA ALA A 117 -25.71 -0.95 0.46
C ALA A 117 -25.07 -1.72 -0.67
N ALA A 118 -24.78 -2.97 -0.48
CA ALA A 118 -24.13 -3.75 -1.51
C ALA A 118 -24.93 -3.80 -2.80
N THR A 119 -26.20 -3.45 -2.75
CA THR A 119 -26.99 -3.44 -3.95
C THR A 119 -26.76 -2.20 -4.81
N HIS A 120 -26.07 -1.22 -4.26
CA HIS A 120 -25.85 0.00 -5.02
C HIS A 120 -24.62 -0.14 -5.90
N LYS A 121 -24.69 0.57 -7.04
CA LYS A 121 -23.59 0.44 -7.87
C LYS A 121 -22.55 1.32 -7.55
N LYS A 122 -22.70 2.35 -6.77
CA LYS A 122 -21.70 3.19 -6.53
C LYS A 122 -21.06 2.90 -5.32
N ASP A 123 -20.13 2.13 -5.22
CA ASP A 123 -19.49 1.81 -4.02
C ASP A 123 -18.16 2.45 -3.98
N VAL A 124 -17.90 3.39 -4.78
CA VAL A 124 -16.64 3.99 -4.73
C VAL A 124 -16.81 5.34 -4.36
N GLU A 125 -16.13 5.80 -3.38
CA GLU A 125 -16.15 7.00 -3.23
C GLU A 125 -15.52 7.59 -2.21
N LEU A 126 -15.02 7.38 -1.32
CA LEU A 126 -14.49 8.08 -0.28
C LEU A 126 -13.02 8.13 -0.37
N TYR A 127 -12.51 9.28 -0.61
CA TYR A 127 -11.10 9.47 -0.69
C TYR A 127 -10.70 10.44 0.37
N ALA A 128 -9.70 10.12 1.18
CA ALA A 128 -9.17 11.05 2.15
C ALA A 128 -7.66 10.89 2.15
N ASP A 129 -6.95 11.99 1.99
CA ASP A 129 -5.51 11.96 2.07
C ASP A 129 -5.10 12.02 3.55
N GLU A 130 -3.81 12.06 3.82
CA GLU A 130 -3.33 12.06 5.19
C GLU A 130 -3.74 13.30 5.97
N ASN A 131 -4.17 14.35 5.28
CA ASN A 131 -4.63 15.57 5.93
C ASN A 131 -6.14 15.57 6.12
N GLY A 132 -6.79 14.49 5.73
CA GLY A 132 -8.22 14.40 5.88
C GLY A 132 -9.01 15.02 4.74
N THR A 133 -8.35 15.43 3.68
CA THR A 133 -9.03 16.03 2.54
C THR A 133 -9.73 14.94 1.74
N VAL A 134 -10.96 15.19 1.36
CA VAL A 134 -11.74 14.23 0.60
C VAL A 134 -11.80 14.67 -0.85
N SER A 135 -11.56 13.77 -1.75
CA SER A 135 -11.62 14.06 -3.18
C SER A 135 -12.49 13.07 -3.92
#